data_c8f38ff0387baae7c54c0c093c4564f8
#
_entry.id   c8f38ff0387baae7c54c0c093c4564f8
#
_cell.length_a   1.000
_cell.length_b   1.000
_cell.length_c   1.000
_cell.angle_alpha   90.00
_cell.angle_beta   90.00
_cell.angle_gamma   90.00
#
_symmetry.space_group_name_H-M   'P 1'
#
loop_
_entity.id
_entity.type
_entity.pdbx_description
1 polymer ?
#
loop_
_entity_poly.entity_id
_entity_poly.type
_entity_poly.pdbx_seq_one_letter_code
_entity_poly.pdbx_strand_id
1 'polypeptide(L)'
;MSDVKRSKSLLFLVISLILILIGTLLSYAVDTNWGTVKIERLKLVDKDGYTVSAVLRIPNTATSENPAPAMIVVPGGDCTADIAAPWAIELTRRGYVTLTMDYTGAGDTEVNMSEQYWGANGTMHLSTGYDYLASLGFVDQNRIGAGGHSMGSLYSYRLALHRKVNVVVSDVIFMDELPDYNFNFVQLTAIHDEGILSRVSKYEDVYTDPLLTGLFGVDRIEPGKLYGSWEDNTARVFYEFNQTHQDDMISPQLISRMVECVTLAMPTGSNLDAGNLIYGWKILGLFIAISGMVLFMFSLASLLLKTGLFSKMVLQPGARVGFEFGKSGWWIYAAILTLIPVATFFPGTAIGNRMMSNNLFKLGTTPNGYMTWALVSAIAVLVFFIIYHFTFGKKQNGGLKSYGIATVDNGSRITAGYIIRTIAFCAVILASAYALLLLIFYYGKTDLHLIVLSIRPLNGARFSTYPWYFIALIPYFFALMLASNGLNFTTEDSDEGKTIWKSVVFGSLVGVVGLIILYAVFQILLRFTAIGPFYTGNFAHFYMTLLEAVIPEFVVATGLGIYLKKKTNTIWPGMIIGAALIAYFLVSSNCLAMIISG
;
A
#
# COMPACT_ATOMS: atom_id res chain seq x y z
N MET A 1 -11.94 -39.99 -6.82
CA MET A 1 -11.41 -38.67 -7.26
C MET A 1 -11.92 -37.50 -6.40
N SER A 2 -13.17 -37.46 -5.89
CA SER A 2 -13.68 -36.36 -5.04
C SER A 2 -12.93 -36.23 -3.72
N ASP A 3 -12.64 -37.30 -3.01
CA ASP A 3 -12.00 -37.28 -1.70
C ASP A 3 -10.52 -36.84 -1.76
N VAL A 4 -9.79 -37.26 -2.79
CA VAL A 4 -8.40 -36.82 -3.02
C VAL A 4 -8.32 -35.31 -3.35
N LYS A 5 -9.24 -34.80 -4.16
CA LYS A 5 -9.31 -33.34 -4.45
C LYS A 5 -9.73 -32.54 -3.22
N ARG A 6 -10.61 -33.09 -2.37
CA ARG A 6 -11.01 -32.47 -1.09
C ARG A 6 -9.83 -32.42 -0.12
N SER A 7 -9.07 -33.50 -0.01
CA SER A 7 -7.86 -33.59 0.81
C SER A 7 -6.82 -32.53 0.43
N LYS A 8 -6.54 -32.33 -0.87
CA LYS A 8 -5.58 -31.30 -1.33
C LYS A 8 -6.01 -29.88 -0.97
N SER A 9 -7.28 -29.50 -1.18
CA SER A 9 -7.75 -28.15 -0.84
C SER A 9 -7.72 -27.89 0.68
N LEU A 10 -8.00 -28.92 1.48
CA LEU A 10 -7.89 -28.85 2.94
C LEU A 10 -6.43 -28.69 3.38
N LEU A 11 -5.53 -29.47 2.76
CA LEU A 11 -4.09 -29.33 3.02
C LEU A 11 -3.59 -27.92 2.74
N PHE A 12 -3.95 -27.32 1.60
CA PHE A 12 -3.57 -25.95 1.27
C PHE A 12 -4.21 -24.92 2.22
N LEU A 13 -5.42 -25.14 2.71
CA LEU A 13 -6.03 -24.30 3.73
C LEU A 13 -5.22 -24.37 5.04
N VAL A 14 -4.83 -25.56 5.49
CA VAL A 14 -4.01 -25.71 6.70
C VAL A 14 -2.64 -25.04 6.52
N ILE A 15 -1.98 -25.28 5.37
CA ILE A 15 -0.71 -24.61 5.05
C ILE A 15 -0.86 -23.09 5.08
N SER A 16 -1.94 -22.55 4.51
CA SER A 16 -2.16 -21.09 4.51
C SER A 16 -2.30 -20.52 5.91
N LEU A 17 -3.04 -21.20 6.80
CA LEU A 17 -3.15 -20.77 8.20
C LEU A 17 -1.83 -20.85 8.95
N ILE A 18 -1.02 -21.88 8.68
CA ILE A 18 0.34 -22.00 9.23
C ILE A 18 1.22 -20.85 8.74
N LEU A 19 1.18 -20.53 7.45
CA LEU A 19 1.95 -19.40 6.89
C LEU A 19 1.53 -18.07 7.52
N ILE A 20 0.22 -17.82 7.66
CA ILE A 20 -0.30 -16.61 8.33
C ILE A 20 0.22 -16.54 9.77
N LEU A 21 0.14 -17.64 10.51
CA LEU A 21 0.60 -17.70 11.90
C LEU A 21 2.11 -17.46 12.00
N ILE A 22 2.92 -18.20 11.22
CA ILE A 22 4.39 -18.06 11.23
C ILE A 22 4.80 -16.64 10.84
N GLY A 23 4.23 -16.10 9.77
CA GLY A 23 4.53 -14.75 9.30
C GLY A 23 4.18 -13.67 10.34
N THR A 24 3.01 -13.80 10.97
CA THR A 24 2.57 -12.90 12.04
C THR A 24 3.46 -12.99 13.28
N LEU A 25 3.79 -14.20 13.72
CA LEU A 25 4.67 -14.41 14.87
C LEU A 25 6.10 -13.91 14.62
N LEU A 26 6.63 -14.12 13.42
CA LEU A 26 7.96 -13.59 13.06
C LEU A 26 7.94 -12.05 13.07
N SER A 27 6.95 -11.44 12.41
CA SER A 27 6.77 -9.98 12.41
C SER A 27 6.67 -9.42 13.85
N TYR A 28 5.85 -10.04 14.69
CA TYR A 28 5.69 -9.65 16.09
C TYR A 28 6.97 -9.83 16.92
N ALA A 29 7.67 -10.95 16.76
CA ALA A 29 8.92 -11.23 17.48
C ALA A 29 10.01 -10.21 17.14
N VAL A 30 10.13 -9.81 15.87
CA VAL A 30 11.07 -8.78 15.44
C VAL A 30 10.66 -7.41 15.97
N ASP A 31 9.40 -7.05 15.86
CA ASP A 31 8.88 -5.75 16.31
C ASP A 31 9.02 -5.58 17.84
N THR A 32 8.84 -6.68 18.61
CA THR A 32 9.06 -6.69 20.05
C THR A 32 10.53 -6.92 20.45
N ASN A 33 11.44 -6.97 19.50
CA ASN A 33 12.83 -7.38 19.71
C ASN A 33 12.91 -8.62 20.64
N TRP A 34 12.20 -9.69 20.23
CA TRP A 34 12.11 -10.97 20.96
C TRP A 34 11.60 -10.85 22.41
N GLY A 35 10.65 -9.89 22.63
CA GLY A 35 9.98 -9.69 23.91
C GLY A 35 10.66 -8.67 24.86
N THR A 36 11.72 -8.00 24.42
CA THR A 36 12.37 -6.92 25.20
C THR A 36 11.77 -5.53 24.95
N VAL A 37 10.85 -5.42 24.00
CA VAL A 37 10.13 -4.19 23.67
C VAL A 37 8.63 -4.43 23.81
N LYS A 38 7.96 -3.56 24.56
CA LYS A 38 6.50 -3.52 24.67
C LYS A 38 5.92 -2.67 23.56
N ILE A 39 4.87 -3.17 22.89
CA ILE A 39 4.16 -2.44 21.82
C ILE A 39 2.74 -2.13 22.27
N GLU A 40 2.36 -0.86 22.17
CA GLU A 40 1.02 -0.38 22.45
C GLU A 40 0.45 0.38 21.26
N ARG A 41 -0.76 0.00 20.80
CA ARG A 41 -1.54 0.82 19.88
C ARG A 41 -2.38 1.78 20.68
N LEU A 42 -2.21 3.06 20.39
CA LEU A 42 -2.81 4.15 21.13
C LEU A 42 -3.87 4.86 20.31
N LYS A 43 -4.88 5.36 21.00
CA LYS A 43 -5.81 6.39 20.51
C LYS A 43 -5.67 7.57 21.47
N LEU A 44 -4.85 8.53 21.07
CA LEU A 44 -4.70 9.79 21.78
C LEU A 44 -5.89 10.69 21.41
N VAL A 45 -6.19 11.63 22.29
CA VAL A 45 -7.19 12.66 22.00
C VAL A 45 -6.47 14.00 22.01
N ASP A 46 -6.59 14.75 20.94
CA ASP A 46 -6.01 16.09 20.90
C ASP A 46 -6.85 17.12 21.70
N LYS A 47 -6.34 18.34 21.81
CA LYS A 47 -7.01 19.41 22.55
C LYS A 47 -8.38 19.79 21.99
N ASP A 48 -8.66 19.47 20.74
CA ASP A 48 -9.91 19.77 20.03
C ASP A 48 -10.88 18.57 20.02
N GLY A 49 -10.50 17.45 20.65
CA GLY A 49 -11.31 16.25 20.83
C GLY A 49 -11.19 15.21 19.70
N TYR A 50 -10.29 15.40 18.73
CA TYR A 50 -10.08 14.45 17.63
C TYR A 50 -9.20 13.29 18.06
N THR A 51 -9.51 12.11 17.53
CA THR A 51 -8.71 10.89 17.74
C THR A 51 -7.44 10.93 16.91
N VAL A 52 -6.30 10.65 17.57
CA VAL A 52 -4.98 10.52 16.95
C VAL A 52 -4.45 9.11 17.20
N SER A 53 -4.23 8.35 16.15
CA SER A 53 -3.76 6.97 16.23
C SER A 53 -2.23 6.92 16.18
N ALA A 54 -1.64 6.09 17.06
CA ALA A 54 -0.20 5.92 17.15
C ALA A 54 0.18 4.51 17.59
N VAL A 55 1.44 4.13 17.37
CA VAL A 55 2.04 2.91 17.89
C VAL A 55 3.26 3.29 18.73
N LEU A 56 3.16 3.05 20.03
CA LEU A 56 4.23 3.27 21.01
C LEU A 56 5.05 2.00 21.18
N ARG A 57 6.37 2.12 21.12
CA ARG A 57 7.32 1.05 21.40
C ARG A 57 8.21 1.47 22.56
N ILE A 58 8.22 0.65 23.61
CA ILE A 58 8.90 0.94 24.88
C ILE A 58 9.96 -0.15 25.11
N PRO A 59 11.25 0.16 25.05
CA PRO A 59 12.29 -0.78 25.45
C PRO A 59 12.23 -1.04 26.96
N ASN A 60 12.51 -2.25 27.40
CA ASN A 60 12.49 -2.61 28.83
C ASN A 60 13.53 -1.86 29.67
N THR A 61 14.49 -1.18 29.04
CA THR A 61 15.48 -0.30 29.69
C THR A 61 14.93 1.08 30.06
N ALA A 62 13.78 1.49 29.47
CA ALA A 62 13.14 2.76 29.76
C ALA A 62 12.25 2.63 31.00
N THR A 63 12.66 3.23 32.09
CA THR A 63 11.95 3.23 33.40
C THR A 63 11.89 4.64 33.97
N SER A 64 11.10 4.85 35.02
CA SER A 64 11.04 6.15 35.70
C SER A 64 12.37 6.52 36.39
N GLU A 65 13.16 5.51 36.74
CA GLU A 65 14.49 5.70 37.33
C GLU A 65 15.57 5.90 36.26
N ASN A 66 15.32 5.46 35.04
CA ASN A 66 16.20 5.62 33.89
C ASN A 66 15.41 6.06 32.64
N PRO A 67 14.96 7.33 32.59
CA PRO A 67 14.18 7.83 31.47
C PRO A 67 14.98 7.80 30.17
N ALA A 68 14.36 7.25 29.12
CA ALA A 68 14.98 7.08 27.81
C ALA A 68 14.70 8.28 26.88
N PRO A 69 15.60 8.62 25.96
CA PRO A 69 15.28 9.54 24.88
C PRO A 69 14.17 8.96 23.98
N ALA A 70 13.44 9.83 23.29
CA ALA A 70 12.32 9.41 22.46
C ALA A 70 12.40 9.95 21.04
N MET A 71 11.79 9.22 20.08
CA MET A 71 11.65 9.64 18.69
C MET A 71 10.21 9.49 18.21
N ILE A 72 9.67 10.55 17.62
CA ILE A 72 8.46 10.48 16.80
C ILE A 72 8.90 10.12 15.38
N VAL A 73 8.28 9.10 14.78
CA VAL A 73 8.59 8.66 13.42
C VAL A 73 7.31 8.68 12.59
N VAL A 74 7.35 9.38 11.46
CA VAL A 74 6.17 9.69 10.64
C VAL A 74 6.34 9.16 9.22
N PRO A 75 5.39 8.39 8.70
CA PRO A 75 5.46 7.87 7.33
C PRO A 75 5.15 8.94 6.28
N GLY A 76 5.36 8.59 5.03
CA GLY A 76 5.00 9.39 3.86
C GLY A 76 3.51 9.51 3.59
N GLY A 77 3.14 10.24 2.55
CA GLY A 77 1.75 10.44 2.11
C GLY A 77 1.03 9.12 1.81
N ASP A 78 -0.26 9.05 2.15
CA ASP A 78 -1.10 7.85 2.03
C ASP A 78 -0.58 6.59 2.76
N CYS A 79 0.32 6.76 3.74
CA CYS A 79 0.88 5.69 4.56
C CYS A 79 0.36 5.73 6.00
N THR A 80 0.51 4.60 6.71
CA THR A 80 0.12 4.46 8.12
C THR A 80 1.35 4.37 9.03
N ALA A 81 1.15 4.55 10.34
CA ALA A 81 2.19 4.43 11.35
C ALA A 81 3.01 3.12 11.27
N ASP A 82 2.40 2.04 10.79
CA ASP A 82 3.06 0.73 10.65
C ASP A 82 4.14 0.72 9.56
N ILE A 83 4.01 1.56 8.51
CA ILE A 83 5.03 1.72 7.46
C ILE A 83 6.34 2.28 8.02
N ALA A 84 6.26 3.12 9.06
CA ALA A 84 7.44 3.68 9.74
C ALA A 84 8.11 2.70 10.73
N ALA A 85 7.59 1.48 10.87
CA ALA A 85 8.14 0.48 11.80
C ALA A 85 9.63 0.15 11.59
N PRO A 86 10.20 0.09 10.35
CA PRO A 86 11.63 -0.17 10.18
C PRO A 86 12.52 0.79 10.98
N TRP A 87 12.27 2.09 10.92
CA TRP A 87 13.00 3.09 11.70
C TRP A 87 12.76 2.93 13.19
N ALA A 88 11.50 2.74 13.59
CA ALA A 88 11.13 2.62 14.99
C ALA A 88 11.74 1.37 15.65
N ILE A 89 11.74 0.23 14.97
CA ILE A 89 12.35 -1.02 15.46
C ILE A 89 13.84 -0.79 15.76
N GLU A 90 14.57 -0.22 14.81
CA GLU A 90 16.02 -0.07 14.96
C GLU A 90 16.40 0.95 16.04
N LEU A 91 15.62 2.01 16.20
CA LEU A 91 15.80 2.96 17.29
C LEU A 91 15.44 2.34 18.66
N THR A 92 14.30 1.62 18.75
CA THR A 92 13.86 1.05 20.03
C THR A 92 14.82 -0.02 20.54
N ARG A 93 15.42 -0.82 19.66
CA ARG A 93 16.48 -1.78 20.01
C ARG A 93 17.71 -1.12 20.62
N ARG A 94 17.91 0.16 20.37
CA ARG A 94 19.03 0.96 20.90
C ARG A 94 18.63 1.80 22.11
N GLY A 95 17.45 1.54 22.69
CA GLY A 95 17.02 2.14 23.94
C GLY A 95 16.16 3.40 23.78
N TYR A 96 15.71 3.76 22.58
CA TYR A 96 14.78 4.87 22.39
C TYR A 96 13.33 4.41 22.63
N VAL A 97 12.53 5.23 23.28
CA VAL A 97 11.08 5.13 23.18
C VAL A 97 10.67 5.68 21.81
N THR A 98 9.93 4.93 21.01
CA THR A 98 9.50 5.41 19.71
C THR A 98 7.97 5.48 19.61
N LEU A 99 7.49 6.56 18.98
CA LEU A 99 6.08 6.77 18.67
C LEU A 99 5.94 6.93 17.15
N THR A 100 5.43 5.89 16.49
CA THR A 100 5.02 6.04 15.09
C THR A 100 3.57 6.53 15.03
N MET A 101 3.27 7.51 14.18
CA MET A 101 1.97 8.18 14.17
C MET A 101 1.29 8.10 12.82
N ASP A 102 -0.02 7.84 12.86
CA ASP A 102 -0.90 8.16 11.75
C ASP A 102 -1.16 9.69 11.78
N TYR A 103 -0.80 10.40 10.74
CA TYR A 103 -1.14 11.83 10.66
C TYR A 103 -2.61 12.04 10.26
N THR A 104 -3.07 13.28 10.23
CA THR A 104 -4.46 13.66 9.90
C THR A 104 -5.01 12.91 8.69
N GLY A 105 -6.09 12.16 8.89
CA GLY A 105 -6.76 11.36 7.85
C GLY A 105 -6.09 10.03 7.51
N ALA A 106 -4.83 9.79 7.96
CA ALA A 106 -4.18 8.49 7.77
C ALA A 106 -4.67 7.48 8.80
N GLY A 107 -4.60 6.21 8.44
CA GLY A 107 -4.92 5.10 9.36
C GLY A 107 -6.22 5.30 10.13
N ASP A 108 -6.15 5.36 11.44
CA ASP A 108 -7.28 5.62 12.34
C ASP A 108 -7.30 7.04 12.93
N THR A 109 -6.40 7.91 12.51
CA THR A 109 -6.43 9.33 12.89
C THR A 109 -7.55 10.05 12.16
N GLU A 110 -8.33 10.82 12.90
CA GLU A 110 -9.43 11.62 12.35
C GLU A 110 -8.91 12.81 11.53
N VAL A 111 -9.75 13.29 10.62
CA VAL A 111 -9.43 14.48 9.84
C VAL A 111 -9.74 15.72 10.67
N ASN A 112 -8.72 16.51 10.96
CA ASN A 112 -8.86 17.83 11.59
C ASN A 112 -8.31 18.91 10.66
N MET A 113 -9.11 19.94 10.44
CA MET A 113 -8.92 20.95 9.42
C MET A 113 -8.40 22.28 9.94
N SER A 114 -8.17 22.40 11.25
CA SER A 114 -7.65 23.65 11.79
C SER A 114 -6.25 23.96 11.22
N GLU A 115 -5.91 25.23 11.11
CA GLU A 115 -4.59 25.68 10.66
C GLU A 115 -3.45 25.07 11.47
N GLN A 116 -3.66 24.76 12.74
CA GLN A 116 -2.68 24.08 13.60
C GLN A 116 -2.28 22.69 13.08
N TYR A 117 -3.16 22.02 12.34
CA TYR A 117 -2.92 20.67 11.85
C TYR A 117 -2.63 20.63 10.35
N TRP A 118 -3.32 21.45 9.56
CA TRP A 118 -3.24 21.47 8.09
C TRP A 118 -2.66 22.72 7.47
N GLY A 119 -2.73 23.88 8.14
CA GLY A 119 -2.21 25.12 7.62
C GLY A 119 -0.73 25.07 7.24
N ALA A 120 -0.20 26.14 6.68
CA ALA A 120 1.20 26.22 6.23
C ALA A 120 2.19 25.75 7.31
N ASN A 121 1.92 26.09 8.58
CA ASN A 121 2.72 25.69 9.75
C ASN A 121 2.09 24.52 10.55
N GLY A 122 1.10 23.84 9.99
CA GLY A 122 0.42 22.74 10.67
C GLY A 122 1.34 21.55 10.94
N THR A 123 1.12 20.87 12.08
CA THR A 123 1.92 19.71 12.51
C THR A 123 1.24 18.36 12.27
N MET A 124 0.05 18.35 11.66
CA MET A 124 -0.77 17.14 11.43
C MET A 124 -0.87 16.21 12.65
N HIS A 125 -1.18 16.75 13.83
CA HIS A 125 -1.27 16.06 15.12
C HIS A 125 0.07 15.64 15.78
N LEU A 126 1.24 15.89 15.19
CA LEU A 126 2.50 15.50 15.79
C LEU A 126 2.75 16.19 17.13
N SER A 127 2.23 17.42 17.31
CA SER A 127 2.28 18.11 18.63
C SER A 127 1.57 17.31 19.72
N THR A 128 0.45 16.64 19.42
CA THR A 128 -0.25 15.77 20.36
C THR A 128 0.62 14.58 20.76
N GLY A 129 1.31 13.96 19.80
CA GLY A 129 2.27 12.88 20.06
C GLY A 129 3.46 13.33 20.88
N TYR A 130 4.01 14.52 20.61
CA TYR A 130 5.09 15.10 21.38
C TYR A 130 4.69 15.35 22.83
N ASP A 131 3.55 16.01 23.05
CA ASP A 131 3.03 16.34 24.38
C ASP A 131 2.73 15.05 25.17
N TYR A 132 2.23 14.01 24.51
CA TYR A 132 2.05 12.70 25.10
C TYR A 132 3.39 12.07 25.53
N LEU A 133 4.39 12.00 24.66
CA LEU A 133 5.72 11.46 25.01
C LEU A 133 6.34 12.22 26.19
N ALA A 134 6.28 13.56 26.19
CA ALA A 134 6.81 14.40 27.25
C ALA A 134 6.09 14.19 28.60
N SER A 135 4.87 13.67 28.61
CA SER A 135 4.12 13.36 29.83
C SER A 135 4.48 12.01 30.47
N LEU A 136 5.22 11.14 29.76
CA LEU A 136 5.55 9.80 30.21
C LEU A 136 6.76 9.83 31.16
N GLY A 137 6.62 9.32 32.39
CA GLY A 137 7.68 9.33 33.38
C GLY A 137 8.94 8.54 33.04
N PHE A 138 8.87 7.65 32.05
CA PHE A 138 10.01 6.88 31.53
C PHE A 138 10.63 7.48 30.26
N VAL A 139 10.18 8.67 29.84
CA VAL A 139 10.75 9.45 28.73
C VAL A 139 11.51 10.65 29.27
N ASP A 140 12.73 10.85 28.80
CA ASP A 140 13.46 12.08 29.06
C ASP A 140 12.91 13.20 28.16
N GLN A 141 12.10 14.06 28.76
CA GLN A 141 11.43 15.16 28.05
C GLN A 141 12.38 16.19 27.43
N ASN A 142 13.66 16.20 27.86
CA ASN A 142 14.69 17.07 27.28
C ASN A 142 15.39 16.41 26.08
N ARG A 143 15.11 15.15 25.78
CA ARG A 143 15.71 14.39 24.66
C ARG A 143 14.63 13.73 23.81
N ILE A 144 13.84 14.56 23.13
CA ILE A 144 12.82 14.13 22.18
C ILE A 144 13.20 14.63 20.78
N GLY A 145 13.24 13.72 19.82
CA GLY A 145 13.46 14.03 18.41
C GLY A 145 12.27 13.66 17.55
N ALA A 146 12.30 14.09 16.30
CA ALA A 146 11.31 13.71 15.30
C ALA A 146 12.00 13.37 13.97
N GLY A 147 11.37 12.53 13.18
CA GLY A 147 11.85 12.23 11.83
C GLY A 147 10.79 11.54 11.01
N GLY A 148 10.98 11.53 9.72
CA GLY A 148 10.04 10.89 8.82
C GLY A 148 10.46 10.96 7.37
N HIS A 149 9.67 10.29 6.55
CA HIS A 149 9.86 10.18 5.13
C HIS A 149 8.82 11.04 4.38
N SER A 150 9.23 11.67 3.28
CA SER A 150 8.32 12.40 2.38
C SER A 150 7.48 13.43 3.14
N MET A 151 6.18 13.35 3.10
CA MET A 151 5.27 14.21 3.85
C MET A 151 5.54 14.17 5.36
N GLY A 152 5.97 13.02 5.89
CA GLY A 152 6.41 12.89 7.28
C GLY A 152 7.64 13.72 7.62
N SER A 153 8.57 13.93 6.68
CA SER A 153 9.71 14.84 6.84
C SER A 153 9.25 16.27 7.08
N LEU A 154 8.34 16.76 6.22
CA LEU A 154 7.77 18.11 6.34
C LEU A 154 7.17 18.34 7.73
N TYR A 155 6.32 17.44 8.20
CA TYR A 155 5.63 17.62 9.47
C TYR A 155 6.53 17.37 10.68
N SER A 156 7.55 16.52 10.57
CA SER A 156 8.60 16.39 11.59
C SER A 156 9.42 17.69 11.72
N TYR A 157 9.74 18.32 10.59
CA TYR A 157 10.38 19.63 10.58
C TYR A 157 9.47 20.72 11.16
N ARG A 158 8.21 20.78 10.74
CA ARG A 158 7.22 21.73 11.28
C ARG A 158 6.96 21.54 12.78
N LEU A 159 7.08 20.32 13.30
CA LEU A 159 7.02 20.10 14.74
C LEU A 159 8.10 20.91 15.48
N ALA A 160 9.30 21.05 14.90
CA ALA A 160 10.37 21.86 15.47
C ALA A 160 10.04 23.36 15.52
N LEU A 161 9.10 23.86 14.71
CA LEU A 161 8.62 25.24 14.81
C LEU A 161 7.69 25.46 16.03
N HIS A 162 7.13 24.40 16.61
CA HIS A 162 6.11 24.45 17.67
C HIS A 162 6.54 23.79 18.97
N ARG A 163 7.55 22.91 18.94
CA ARG A 163 8.08 22.18 20.10
C ARG A 163 9.59 22.10 20.01
N LYS A 164 10.25 22.20 21.16
CA LYS A 164 11.71 22.02 21.23
C LYS A 164 12.07 20.55 21.03
N VAL A 165 12.68 20.22 19.91
CA VAL A 165 13.21 18.89 19.60
C VAL A 165 14.74 18.92 19.59
N ASN A 166 15.40 17.82 19.93
CA ASN A 166 16.85 17.70 19.91
C ASN A 166 17.38 17.41 18.52
N VAL A 167 16.65 16.64 17.74
CA VAL A 167 17.02 16.25 16.38
C VAL A 167 15.81 16.14 15.49
N VAL A 168 15.97 16.63 14.27
CA VAL A 168 15.03 16.33 13.17
C VAL A 168 15.79 15.53 12.13
N VAL A 169 15.23 14.37 11.75
CA VAL A 169 15.68 13.56 10.61
C VAL A 169 14.68 13.72 9.49
N SER A 170 15.08 14.41 8.45
CA SER A 170 14.27 14.70 7.27
C SER A 170 14.71 13.79 6.14
N ASP A 171 13.82 12.91 5.69
CA ASP A 171 14.04 12.08 4.52
C ASP A 171 13.14 12.57 3.38
N VAL A 172 13.73 13.25 2.44
CA VAL A 172 13.18 14.15 1.42
C VAL A 172 13.07 15.61 1.90
N ILE A 173 13.36 16.53 0.98
CA ILE A 173 13.52 17.96 1.28
C ILE A 173 12.15 18.67 1.30
N PHE A 174 11.72 19.03 2.51
CA PHE A 174 10.57 19.90 2.70
C PHE A 174 10.82 20.82 3.89
N MET A 175 11.04 22.10 3.62
CA MET A 175 11.22 23.13 4.63
C MET A 175 10.44 24.38 4.20
N ASP A 176 9.86 25.09 5.17
CA ASP A 176 9.09 26.32 4.93
C ASP A 176 9.74 27.51 5.64
N GLU A 177 10.14 27.36 6.91
CA GLU A 177 10.66 28.39 7.78
C GLU A 177 11.84 27.84 8.59
N LEU A 178 12.66 28.70 9.19
CA LEU A 178 13.74 28.29 10.07
C LEU A 178 13.31 28.45 11.54
N PRO A 179 13.51 27.42 12.41
CA PRO A 179 13.30 27.57 13.84
C PRO A 179 14.26 28.58 14.46
N ASP A 180 13.79 29.26 15.50
CA ASP A 180 14.55 30.29 16.23
C ASP A 180 15.44 29.76 17.38
N TYR A 181 15.63 28.43 17.45
CA TYR A 181 16.47 27.76 18.45
C TYR A 181 17.36 26.69 17.81
N ASN A 182 18.40 26.27 18.53
CA ASN A 182 19.33 25.24 18.07
C ASN A 182 18.74 23.84 18.24
N PHE A 183 18.84 23.03 17.20
CA PHE A 183 18.51 21.59 17.16
C PHE A 183 19.42 20.89 16.15
N ASN A 184 19.64 19.61 16.30
CA ASN A 184 20.40 18.84 15.29
C ASN A 184 19.52 18.54 14.09
N PHE A 185 20.05 18.68 12.88
CA PHE A 185 19.30 18.40 11.66
C PHE A 185 20.07 17.45 10.74
N VAL A 186 19.39 16.41 10.33
CA VAL A 186 19.90 15.38 9.41
C VAL A 186 19.01 15.36 8.18
N GLN A 187 19.60 15.69 7.03
CA GLN A 187 18.94 15.54 5.74
C GLN A 187 19.42 14.23 5.10
N LEU A 188 18.48 13.36 4.83
CA LEU A 188 18.68 12.13 4.05
C LEU A 188 17.97 12.32 2.71
N THR A 189 18.58 11.88 1.62
CA THR A 189 18.04 12.19 0.29
C THR A 189 18.38 11.11 -0.72
N ALA A 190 17.39 10.59 -1.41
CA ALA A 190 17.59 9.74 -2.58
C ALA A 190 17.92 10.61 -3.80
N ILE A 191 19.01 10.30 -4.52
CA ILE A 191 19.43 11.08 -5.70
C ILE A 191 18.51 10.91 -6.91
N HIS A 192 17.68 9.86 -6.89
CA HIS A 192 16.68 9.56 -7.93
C HIS A 192 15.25 9.76 -7.42
N ASP A 193 15.07 10.60 -6.38
CA ASP A 193 13.76 10.92 -5.84
C ASP A 193 12.96 11.76 -6.84
N GLU A 194 11.86 11.20 -7.31
CA GLU A 194 10.97 11.85 -8.27
C GLU A 194 10.29 13.11 -7.69
N GLY A 195 10.07 13.16 -6.38
CA GLY A 195 9.52 14.33 -5.70
C GLY A 195 10.50 15.50 -5.70
N ILE A 196 11.78 15.23 -5.49
CA ILE A 196 12.86 16.22 -5.55
C ILE A 196 13.08 16.65 -7.01
N LEU A 197 13.26 15.68 -7.90
CA LEU A 197 13.51 15.94 -9.32
C LEU A 197 12.35 16.68 -10.02
N SER A 198 11.15 16.70 -9.41
CA SER A 198 10.05 17.53 -9.88
C SER A 198 10.20 19.03 -9.57
N ARG A 199 11.08 19.40 -8.65
CA ARG A 199 11.24 20.76 -8.11
C ARG A 199 12.51 21.44 -8.55
N VAL A 200 13.53 20.68 -8.91
CA VAL A 200 14.83 21.18 -9.34
C VAL A 200 15.09 20.80 -10.80
N SER A 201 15.87 21.63 -11.51
CA SER A 201 16.23 21.34 -12.91
C SER A 201 17.20 20.17 -13.03
N LYS A 202 18.08 20.03 -12.04
CA LYS A 202 19.00 18.92 -11.87
C LYS A 202 19.23 18.69 -10.37
N TYR A 203 19.60 17.48 -9.99
CA TYR A 203 19.74 17.11 -8.58
C TYR A 203 20.73 18.00 -7.82
N GLU A 204 21.85 18.42 -8.44
CA GLU A 204 22.86 19.26 -7.83
C GLU A 204 22.38 20.66 -7.42
N ASP A 205 21.23 21.11 -7.92
CA ASP A 205 20.61 22.38 -7.53
C ASP A 205 20.14 22.35 -6.06
N VAL A 206 19.95 21.14 -5.50
CA VAL A 206 19.63 20.91 -4.08
C VAL A 206 20.71 21.47 -3.16
N TYR A 207 21.97 21.40 -3.53
CA TYR A 207 23.09 21.89 -2.69
C TYR A 207 23.10 23.40 -2.50
N THR A 208 22.37 24.12 -3.31
CA THR A 208 22.23 25.58 -3.28
C THR A 208 20.80 26.01 -3.01
N ASP A 209 19.93 25.09 -2.57
CA ASP A 209 18.57 25.45 -2.17
C ASP A 209 18.61 26.49 -1.05
N PRO A 210 17.91 27.63 -1.19
CA PRO A 210 18.02 28.74 -0.24
C PRO A 210 17.60 28.41 1.19
N LEU A 211 16.61 27.52 1.38
CA LEU A 211 16.16 27.13 2.71
C LEU A 211 17.17 26.18 3.38
N LEU A 212 17.69 25.22 2.62
CA LEU A 212 18.73 24.32 3.11
C LEU A 212 20.03 25.07 3.42
N THR A 213 20.53 25.88 2.51
CA THR A 213 21.76 26.66 2.73
C THR A 213 21.60 27.64 3.89
N GLY A 214 20.42 28.25 4.04
CA GLY A 214 20.11 29.11 5.20
C GLY A 214 20.15 28.33 6.51
N LEU A 215 19.61 27.12 6.58
CA LEU A 215 19.67 26.26 7.77
C LEU A 215 21.09 25.79 8.08
N PHE A 216 21.89 25.49 7.04
CA PHE A 216 23.28 25.04 7.19
C PHE A 216 24.25 26.19 7.44
N GLY A 217 23.85 27.43 7.19
CA GLY A 217 24.70 28.63 7.33
C GLY A 217 25.85 28.69 6.31
N VAL A 218 25.61 28.22 5.08
CA VAL A 218 26.63 28.13 4.00
C VAL A 218 26.03 28.50 2.65
N ASP A 219 26.87 28.89 1.70
CA ASP A 219 26.42 29.19 0.34
C ASP A 219 26.18 27.93 -0.50
N ARG A 220 26.82 26.82 -0.14
CA ARG A 220 26.67 25.51 -0.79
C ARG A 220 26.92 24.38 0.20
N ILE A 221 26.06 23.39 0.18
CA ILE A 221 26.16 22.20 1.01
C ILE A 221 27.12 21.20 0.37
N GLU A 222 28.00 20.61 1.19
CA GLU A 222 28.86 19.48 0.82
C GLU A 222 28.29 18.19 1.44
N PRO A 223 27.83 17.22 0.62
CA PRO A 223 27.32 15.96 1.16
C PRO A 223 28.32 15.24 2.05
N GLY A 224 27.84 14.65 3.14
CA GLY A 224 28.65 13.93 4.12
C GLY A 224 29.44 14.81 5.10
N LYS A 225 29.48 16.12 4.92
CA LYS A 225 30.17 17.03 5.81
C LYS A 225 29.30 17.42 7.00
N LEU A 226 29.86 17.31 8.20
CA LEU A 226 29.24 17.82 9.41
C LEU A 226 29.53 19.33 9.56
N TYR A 227 28.47 20.10 9.75
CA TYR A 227 28.49 21.49 10.13
C TYR A 227 27.97 21.62 11.56
N GLY A 228 28.63 22.43 12.39
CA GLY A 228 28.26 22.56 13.81
C GLY A 228 28.70 21.39 14.68
N SER A 229 27.99 21.17 15.79
CA SER A 229 28.30 20.16 16.82
C SER A 229 27.04 19.44 17.28
N TRP A 230 27.14 18.13 17.46
CA TRP A 230 26.05 17.32 18.04
C TRP A 230 25.78 17.70 19.50
N GLU A 231 26.82 18.00 20.25
CA GLU A 231 26.75 18.34 21.69
C GLU A 231 26.05 19.69 21.91
N ASP A 232 26.28 20.66 21.03
CA ASP A 232 25.69 21.99 21.11
C ASP A 232 24.30 22.09 20.47
N ASN A 233 23.75 20.98 19.97
CA ASN A 233 22.51 20.94 19.17
C ASN A 233 22.57 21.84 17.92
N THR A 234 23.75 21.96 17.31
CA THR A 234 23.96 22.77 16.09
C THR A 234 24.36 21.92 14.89
N ALA A 235 24.45 20.59 15.03
CA ALA A 235 24.85 19.73 13.94
C ALA A 235 23.89 19.83 12.75
N ARG A 236 24.47 19.96 11.56
CA ARG A 236 23.77 19.91 10.27
C ARG A 236 24.55 18.96 9.37
N VAL A 237 23.89 17.98 8.81
CA VAL A 237 24.53 17.02 7.90
C VAL A 237 23.56 16.61 6.78
N PHE A 238 24.10 16.43 5.59
CA PHE A 238 23.37 16.04 4.40
C PHE A 238 23.97 14.76 3.83
N TYR A 239 23.16 13.71 3.71
CA TYR A 239 23.58 12.43 3.13
C TYR A 239 22.74 12.06 1.91
N GLU A 240 23.39 11.42 0.95
CA GLU A 240 22.83 11.01 -0.33
C GLU A 240 22.86 9.50 -0.49
N PHE A 241 21.81 8.96 -1.13
CA PHE A 241 21.65 7.54 -1.37
C PHE A 241 21.27 7.28 -2.83
N ASN A 242 21.92 6.30 -3.46
CA ASN A 242 21.62 5.91 -4.83
C ASN A 242 20.37 5.03 -4.90
N GLN A 243 19.21 5.64 -4.70
CA GLN A 243 17.91 4.98 -4.64
C GLN A 243 16.79 5.93 -5.08
N THR A 244 15.55 5.47 -5.09
CA THR A 244 14.37 6.24 -5.44
C THR A 244 13.51 6.48 -4.20
N HIS A 245 12.51 7.34 -4.28
CA HIS A 245 11.64 7.75 -3.17
C HIS A 245 11.06 6.59 -2.35
N GLN A 246 10.63 5.51 -3.02
CA GLN A 246 9.98 4.37 -2.33
C GLN A 246 10.97 3.47 -1.57
N ASP A 247 12.24 3.47 -1.98
CA ASP A 247 13.26 2.65 -1.34
C ASP A 247 13.63 3.17 0.06
N ASP A 248 13.40 4.46 0.34
CA ASP A 248 13.94 5.17 1.50
C ASP A 248 13.54 4.54 2.84
N MET A 249 12.25 4.24 3.02
CA MET A 249 11.74 3.68 4.28
C MET A 249 12.27 2.27 4.62
N ILE A 250 12.80 1.56 3.64
CA ILE A 250 13.30 0.19 3.80
C ILE A 250 14.77 0.03 3.43
N SER A 251 15.46 1.10 3.05
CA SER A 251 16.88 1.09 2.69
C SER A 251 17.77 0.81 3.90
N PRO A 252 18.55 -0.29 3.93
CA PRO A 252 19.45 -0.56 5.03
C PRO A 252 20.53 0.52 5.22
N GLN A 253 21.00 1.11 4.11
CA GLN A 253 22.02 2.16 4.13
C GLN A 253 21.48 3.43 4.76
N LEU A 254 20.28 3.87 4.36
CA LEU A 254 19.62 5.05 4.90
C LEU A 254 19.26 4.85 6.38
N ILE A 255 18.66 3.72 6.75
CA ILE A 255 18.27 3.42 8.12
C ILE A 255 19.50 3.33 9.04
N SER A 256 20.59 2.71 8.59
CA SER A 256 21.85 2.68 9.34
C SER A 256 22.38 4.09 9.59
N ARG A 257 22.36 4.95 8.59
CA ARG A 257 22.81 6.34 8.71
C ARG A 257 21.91 7.18 9.62
N MET A 258 20.60 7.01 9.51
CA MET A 258 19.61 7.61 10.42
C MET A 258 19.89 7.23 11.88
N VAL A 259 20.07 5.94 12.14
CA VAL A 259 20.38 5.41 13.47
C VAL A 259 21.68 6.00 14.03
N GLU A 260 22.73 6.05 13.23
CA GLU A 260 24.01 6.64 13.61
C GLU A 260 23.84 8.11 14.02
N CYS A 261 23.19 8.93 13.20
CA CYS A 261 22.98 10.34 13.47
C CYS A 261 22.12 10.59 14.71
N VAL A 262 21.03 9.81 14.89
CA VAL A 262 20.18 9.93 16.07
C VAL A 262 20.95 9.53 17.34
N THR A 263 21.83 8.51 17.26
CA THR A 263 22.65 8.08 18.39
C THR A 263 23.71 9.12 18.75
N LEU A 264 24.28 9.83 17.78
CA LEU A 264 25.18 10.96 18.02
C LEU A 264 24.47 12.16 18.66
N ALA A 265 23.24 12.47 18.20
CA ALA A 265 22.45 13.58 18.72
C ALA A 265 21.87 13.31 20.11
N MET A 266 21.49 12.09 20.41
CA MET A 266 20.84 11.69 21.67
C MET A 266 21.38 10.35 22.18
N PRO A 267 22.60 10.27 22.73
CA PRO A 267 23.21 9.01 23.18
C PRO A 267 22.38 8.24 24.19
N THR A 268 22.24 6.93 24.01
CA THR A 268 21.54 6.03 24.95
C THR A 268 22.46 5.14 25.76
N GLY A 269 23.75 5.10 25.46
CA GLY A 269 24.70 4.14 26.00
C GLY A 269 24.64 2.75 25.37
N SER A 270 23.84 2.56 24.32
CA SER A 270 23.82 1.31 23.55
C SER A 270 25.10 1.15 22.73
N ASN A 271 25.70 -0.04 22.81
CA ASN A 271 26.88 -0.42 21.99
C ASN A 271 26.48 -1.13 20.68
N LEU A 272 25.21 -1.17 20.34
CA LEU A 272 24.73 -1.85 19.15
C LEU A 272 25.11 -1.03 17.91
N ASP A 273 25.92 -1.62 17.01
CA ASP A 273 26.34 -0.99 15.76
C ASP A 273 25.16 -0.53 14.90
N ALA A 274 25.27 0.63 14.27
CA ALA A 274 24.19 1.23 13.47
C ALA A 274 23.78 0.34 12.29
N GLY A 275 24.71 -0.42 11.72
CA GLY A 275 24.45 -1.39 10.63
C GLY A 275 23.87 -2.72 11.09
N ASN A 276 23.76 -2.99 12.40
CA ASN A 276 23.09 -4.18 12.90
C ASN A 276 21.57 -4.01 12.83
N LEU A 277 20.98 -4.37 11.72
CA LEU A 277 19.57 -4.18 11.38
C LEU A 277 18.81 -5.52 11.34
N ILE A 278 17.60 -5.56 11.91
CA ILE A 278 16.73 -6.75 11.91
C ILE A 278 15.35 -6.51 11.28
N TYR A 279 14.97 -5.28 11.01
CA TYR A 279 13.64 -4.96 10.50
C TYR A 279 13.27 -5.75 9.23
N GLY A 280 14.25 -6.14 8.40
CA GLY A 280 14.04 -6.98 7.21
C GLY A 280 13.35 -8.31 7.50
N TRP A 281 13.55 -8.88 8.70
CA TRP A 281 12.82 -10.08 9.13
C TRP A 281 11.34 -9.81 9.40
N LYS A 282 10.97 -8.59 9.84
CA LYS A 282 9.56 -8.18 9.92
C LYS A 282 8.93 -8.16 8.53
N ILE A 283 9.61 -7.55 7.54
CA ILE A 283 9.14 -7.50 6.15
C ILE A 283 8.95 -8.92 5.61
N LEU A 284 9.92 -9.83 5.85
CA LEU A 284 9.78 -11.24 5.48
C LEU A 284 8.57 -11.90 6.16
N GLY A 285 8.36 -11.64 7.44
CA GLY A 285 7.18 -12.12 8.18
C GLY A 285 5.86 -11.66 7.55
N LEU A 286 5.77 -10.38 7.20
CA LEU A 286 4.60 -9.81 6.52
C LEU A 286 4.40 -10.42 5.12
N PHE A 287 5.46 -10.63 4.35
CA PHE A 287 5.39 -11.30 3.05
C PHE A 287 4.86 -12.74 3.16
N ILE A 288 5.31 -13.49 4.17
CA ILE A 288 4.83 -14.85 4.46
C ILE A 288 3.34 -14.80 4.84
N ALA A 289 2.93 -13.86 5.70
CA ALA A 289 1.53 -13.73 6.12
C ALA A 289 0.62 -13.34 4.95
N ILE A 290 1.02 -12.39 4.10
CA ILE A 290 0.28 -11.99 2.88
C ILE A 290 0.16 -13.19 1.92
N SER A 291 1.25 -13.92 1.68
CA SER A 291 1.25 -15.11 0.83
C SER A 291 0.30 -16.19 1.39
N GLY A 292 0.29 -16.37 2.71
CA GLY A 292 -0.65 -17.22 3.41
C GLY A 292 -2.10 -16.75 3.22
N MET A 293 -2.38 -15.44 3.31
CA MET A 293 -3.71 -14.87 3.13
C MET A 293 -4.24 -15.08 1.70
N VAL A 294 -3.39 -14.89 0.70
CA VAL A 294 -3.73 -15.16 -0.71
C VAL A 294 -4.07 -16.64 -0.89
N LEU A 295 -3.20 -17.54 -0.42
CA LEU A 295 -3.43 -18.99 -0.50
C LEU A 295 -4.70 -19.42 0.26
N PHE A 296 -5.00 -18.77 1.39
CA PHE A 296 -6.22 -18.99 2.17
C PHE A 296 -7.48 -18.71 1.34
N MET A 297 -7.54 -17.56 0.65
CA MET A 297 -8.70 -17.21 -0.16
C MET A 297 -8.95 -18.22 -1.29
N PHE A 298 -7.90 -18.64 -2.02
CA PHE A 298 -8.02 -19.66 -3.06
C PHE A 298 -8.46 -21.02 -2.51
N SER A 299 -7.89 -21.42 -1.37
CA SER A 299 -8.17 -22.73 -0.75
C SER A 299 -9.57 -22.80 -0.16
N LEU A 300 -10.01 -21.74 0.54
CA LEU A 300 -11.35 -21.62 1.09
C LEU A 300 -12.38 -21.62 -0.04
N ALA A 301 -12.19 -20.83 -1.08
CA ALA A 301 -13.07 -20.81 -2.25
C ALA A 301 -13.23 -22.20 -2.88
N SER A 302 -12.10 -22.91 -3.04
CA SER A 302 -12.10 -24.28 -3.56
C SER A 302 -12.89 -25.27 -2.67
N LEU A 303 -12.82 -25.13 -1.35
CA LEU A 303 -13.56 -25.97 -0.40
C LEU A 303 -15.05 -25.62 -0.40
N LEU A 304 -15.39 -24.35 -0.36
CA LEU A 304 -16.79 -23.89 -0.36
C LEU A 304 -17.55 -24.39 -1.59
N LEU A 305 -16.93 -24.36 -2.78
CA LEU A 305 -17.54 -24.87 -4.02
C LEU A 305 -17.85 -26.39 -3.97
N LYS A 306 -17.36 -27.14 -2.96
CA LYS A 306 -17.67 -28.56 -2.76
C LYS A 306 -18.78 -28.78 -1.72
N THR A 307 -19.27 -27.73 -1.08
CA THR A 307 -20.39 -27.81 -0.11
C THR A 307 -21.73 -27.86 -0.83
N GLY A 308 -22.76 -28.43 -0.20
CA GLY A 308 -24.10 -28.59 -0.80
C GLY A 308 -24.74 -27.27 -1.23
N LEU A 309 -24.44 -26.15 -0.54
CA LEU A 309 -24.96 -24.82 -0.88
C LEU A 309 -24.30 -24.23 -2.12
N PHE A 310 -22.97 -24.27 -2.18
CA PHE A 310 -22.20 -23.55 -3.20
C PHE A 310 -21.81 -24.43 -4.41
N SER A 311 -21.90 -25.76 -4.32
CA SER A 311 -21.68 -26.66 -5.46
C SER A 311 -22.64 -26.37 -6.62
N LYS A 312 -23.83 -25.85 -6.31
CA LYS A 312 -24.85 -25.44 -7.30
C LYS A 312 -24.42 -24.20 -8.13
N MET A 313 -23.29 -23.57 -7.79
CA MET A 313 -22.70 -22.49 -8.59
C MET A 313 -21.79 -23.00 -9.70
N VAL A 314 -21.42 -24.28 -9.67
CA VAL A 314 -20.58 -24.91 -10.70
C VAL A 314 -21.47 -25.33 -11.85
N LEU A 315 -21.52 -24.52 -12.90
CA LEU A 315 -22.33 -24.79 -14.10
C LEU A 315 -21.53 -25.56 -15.15
N GLN A 316 -22.25 -26.16 -16.09
CA GLN A 316 -21.62 -26.74 -17.28
C GLN A 316 -21.00 -25.63 -18.15
N PRO A 317 -19.82 -25.85 -18.71
CA PRO A 317 -19.19 -24.85 -19.57
C PRO A 317 -20.05 -24.63 -20.83
N GLY A 318 -20.05 -23.38 -21.31
CA GLY A 318 -20.62 -23.04 -22.62
C GLY A 318 -19.71 -23.46 -23.78
N ALA A 319 -20.11 -23.09 -25.00
CA ALA A 319 -19.25 -23.27 -26.18
C ALA A 319 -17.90 -22.58 -25.97
N ARG A 320 -16.84 -23.22 -26.43
CA ARG A 320 -15.50 -22.63 -26.38
C ARG A 320 -15.42 -21.43 -27.30
N VAL A 321 -14.97 -20.33 -26.78
CA VAL A 321 -14.72 -19.06 -27.48
C VAL A 321 -13.31 -18.58 -27.19
N GLY A 322 -12.83 -17.63 -27.98
CA GLY A 322 -11.51 -17.04 -27.82
C GLY A 322 -10.46 -17.61 -28.75
N PHE A 323 -9.33 -16.95 -28.75
CA PHE A 323 -8.16 -17.36 -29.49
C PHE A 323 -7.36 -18.39 -28.72
N GLU A 324 -6.92 -19.45 -29.42
CA GLU A 324 -6.15 -20.52 -28.84
C GLU A 324 -4.76 -20.06 -28.41
N PHE A 325 -4.32 -20.45 -27.19
CA PHE A 325 -3.01 -20.09 -26.62
C PHE A 325 -1.85 -20.44 -27.57
N GLY A 326 -0.97 -19.47 -27.77
CA GLY A 326 0.21 -19.60 -28.63
C GLY A 326 -0.02 -19.27 -30.10
N LYS A 327 -1.26 -19.12 -30.54
CA LYS A 327 -1.58 -18.67 -31.91
C LYS A 327 -1.48 -17.15 -32.04
N SER A 328 -1.22 -16.63 -33.21
CA SER A 328 -1.09 -15.18 -33.47
C SER A 328 -2.28 -14.36 -32.95
N GLY A 329 -3.50 -14.84 -33.17
CA GLY A 329 -4.71 -14.19 -32.69
C GLY A 329 -4.74 -14.04 -31.15
N TRP A 330 -4.23 -15.02 -30.41
CA TRP A 330 -4.13 -14.96 -28.97
C TRP A 330 -3.15 -13.86 -28.52
N TRP A 331 -1.98 -13.79 -29.16
CA TRP A 331 -0.97 -12.77 -28.83
C TRP A 331 -1.43 -11.35 -29.16
N ILE A 332 -2.12 -11.18 -30.30
CA ILE A 332 -2.69 -9.88 -30.68
C ILE A 332 -3.76 -9.46 -29.67
N TYR A 333 -4.66 -10.37 -29.32
CA TYR A 333 -5.70 -10.09 -28.33
C TYR A 333 -5.12 -9.75 -26.96
N ALA A 334 -4.16 -10.52 -26.50
CA ALA A 334 -3.45 -10.28 -25.24
C ALA A 334 -2.72 -8.93 -25.25
N ALA A 335 -2.02 -8.60 -26.34
CA ALA A 335 -1.32 -7.32 -26.48
C ALA A 335 -2.28 -6.12 -26.40
N ILE A 336 -3.46 -6.19 -27.04
CA ILE A 336 -4.46 -5.13 -26.95
C ILE A 336 -4.96 -4.98 -25.51
N LEU A 337 -5.30 -6.08 -24.83
CA LEU A 337 -5.72 -6.05 -23.43
C LEU A 337 -4.63 -5.50 -22.49
N THR A 338 -3.36 -5.74 -22.81
CA THR A 338 -2.21 -5.20 -22.06
C THR A 338 -2.04 -3.70 -22.30
N LEU A 339 -2.29 -3.21 -23.52
CA LEU A 339 -2.10 -1.80 -23.87
C LEU A 339 -3.23 -0.90 -23.37
N ILE A 340 -4.45 -1.40 -23.25
CA ILE A 340 -5.59 -0.59 -22.77
C ILE A 340 -5.34 0.04 -21.41
N PRO A 341 -4.95 -0.69 -20.35
CA PRO A 341 -4.66 -0.11 -19.05
C PRO A 341 -3.56 0.97 -19.08
N VAL A 342 -2.54 0.79 -19.91
CA VAL A 342 -1.44 1.75 -20.11
C VAL A 342 -1.95 3.02 -20.81
N ALA A 343 -2.65 2.88 -21.92
CA ALA A 343 -3.15 4.01 -22.70
C ALA A 343 -4.18 4.86 -21.93
N THR A 344 -4.92 4.23 -21.02
CA THR A 344 -5.95 4.89 -20.19
C THR A 344 -5.40 5.39 -18.86
N PHE A 345 -4.15 5.07 -18.49
CA PHE A 345 -3.61 5.36 -17.15
C PHE A 345 -3.60 6.86 -16.84
N PHE A 346 -2.87 7.63 -17.60
CA PHE A 346 -2.77 9.08 -17.37
C PHE A 346 -4.08 9.84 -17.61
N PRO A 347 -4.85 9.60 -18.69
CA PRO A 347 -6.15 10.25 -18.84
C PRO A 347 -7.13 9.90 -17.71
N GLY A 348 -7.17 8.63 -17.31
CA GLY A 348 -8.07 8.16 -16.25
C GLY A 348 -7.71 8.72 -14.87
N THR A 349 -6.43 8.68 -14.49
CA THR A 349 -5.97 9.24 -13.22
C THR A 349 -6.13 10.76 -13.17
N ALA A 350 -5.92 11.47 -14.30
CA ALA A 350 -6.13 12.92 -14.38
C ALA A 350 -7.59 13.34 -14.15
N ILE A 351 -8.57 12.51 -14.57
CA ILE A 351 -9.99 12.75 -14.27
C ILE A 351 -10.22 12.66 -12.76
N GLY A 352 -9.75 11.59 -12.12
CA GLY A 352 -9.93 11.38 -10.67
C GLY A 352 -9.20 12.40 -9.82
N ASN A 353 -8.05 12.89 -10.28
CA ASN A 353 -7.30 13.94 -9.59
C ASN A 353 -8.07 15.28 -9.53
N ARG A 354 -9.02 15.47 -10.43
CA ARG A 354 -9.94 16.64 -10.43
C ARG A 354 -11.22 16.38 -9.63
N MET A 355 -11.46 15.14 -9.22
CA MET A 355 -12.62 14.82 -8.39
C MET A 355 -12.35 15.25 -6.95
N MET A 356 -13.18 16.16 -6.45
CA MET A 356 -13.18 16.49 -5.03
C MET A 356 -13.77 15.32 -4.22
N SER A 357 -13.22 15.09 -3.03
CA SER A 357 -13.81 14.16 -2.08
C SER A 357 -15.20 14.61 -1.67
N ASN A 358 -16.09 13.67 -1.43
CA ASN A 358 -17.49 13.92 -1.07
C ASN A 358 -18.00 12.88 -0.08
N ASN A 359 -19.25 13.01 0.36
CA ASN A 359 -19.86 12.13 1.36
C ASN A 359 -19.89 10.63 0.97
N LEU A 360 -19.79 10.28 -0.32
CA LEU A 360 -19.73 8.91 -0.82
C LEU A 360 -18.29 8.45 -0.98
N PHE A 361 -17.46 9.27 -1.64
CA PHE A 361 -16.05 9.02 -1.94
C PHE A 361 -15.18 9.90 -1.04
N LYS A 362 -14.95 9.43 0.19
CA LYS A 362 -14.30 10.19 1.26
C LYS A 362 -12.77 10.18 1.22
N LEU A 363 -12.18 9.45 0.29
CA LEU A 363 -10.72 9.37 0.18
C LEU A 363 -10.14 10.53 -0.62
N GLY A 364 -8.82 10.70 -0.53
CA GLY A 364 -8.08 11.71 -1.27
C GLY A 364 -8.09 11.52 -2.79
N THR A 365 -7.32 12.35 -3.48
CA THR A 365 -7.25 12.35 -4.95
C THR A 365 -6.66 11.07 -5.52
N THR A 366 -5.69 10.45 -4.82
CA THR A 366 -4.98 9.25 -5.28
C THR A 366 -5.90 8.06 -5.53
N PRO A 367 -6.69 7.57 -4.55
CA PRO A 367 -7.61 6.47 -4.78
C PRO A 367 -8.73 6.82 -5.77
N ASN A 368 -9.18 8.09 -5.82
CA ASN A 368 -10.11 8.55 -6.83
C ASN A 368 -9.52 8.45 -8.24
N GLY A 369 -8.23 8.75 -8.39
CA GLY A 369 -7.50 8.59 -9.64
C GLY A 369 -7.44 7.14 -10.10
N TYR A 370 -7.08 6.20 -9.23
CA TYR A 370 -7.07 4.78 -9.58
C TYR A 370 -8.47 4.24 -9.90
N MET A 371 -9.48 4.67 -9.15
CA MET A 371 -10.87 4.29 -9.42
C MET A 371 -11.34 4.78 -10.80
N THR A 372 -11.09 6.05 -11.13
CA THR A 372 -11.49 6.61 -12.44
C THR A 372 -10.69 6.02 -13.59
N TRP A 373 -9.39 5.75 -13.40
CA TRP A 373 -8.63 4.98 -14.37
C TRP A 373 -9.24 3.60 -14.64
N ALA A 374 -9.63 2.87 -13.59
CA ALA A 374 -10.30 1.59 -13.74
C ALA A 374 -11.62 1.72 -14.53
N LEU A 375 -12.42 2.77 -14.28
CA LEU A 375 -13.67 3.02 -15.02
C LEU A 375 -13.41 3.35 -16.50
N VAL A 376 -12.43 4.21 -16.80
CA VAL A 376 -12.06 4.53 -18.19
C VAL A 376 -11.52 3.28 -18.91
N SER A 377 -10.70 2.48 -18.22
CA SER A 377 -10.22 1.19 -18.74
C SER A 377 -11.38 0.23 -18.97
N ALA A 378 -12.38 0.18 -18.09
CA ALA A 378 -13.56 -0.67 -18.25
C ALA A 378 -14.31 -0.35 -19.54
N ILE A 379 -14.52 0.93 -19.84
CA ILE A 379 -15.19 1.37 -21.07
C ILE A 379 -14.38 0.90 -22.29
N ALA A 380 -13.07 1.13 -22.31
CA ALA A 380 -12.21 0.72 -23.42
C ALA A 380 -12.19 -0.80 -23.62
N VAL A 381 -12.10 -1.58 -22.53
CA VAL A 381 -12.14 -3.05 -22.55
C VAL A 381 -13.52 -3.55 -23.05
N LEU A 382 -14.62 -2.93 -22.64
CA LEU A 382 -15.96 -3.30 -23.10
C LEU A 382 -16.13 -3.01 -24.59
N VAL A 383 -15.69 -1.85 -25.07
CA VAL A 383 -15.71 -1.52 -26.51
C VAL A 383 -14.88 -2.54 -27.28
N PHE A 384 -13.67 -2.85 -26.82
CA PHE A 384 -12.83 -3.87 -27.44
C PHE A 384 -13.51 -5.26 -27.46
N PHE A 385 -14.13 -5.66 -26.34
CA PHE A 385 -14.86 -6.93 -26.26
C PHE A 385 -16.08 -6.96 -27.19
N ILE A 386 -16.81 -5.88 -27.35
CA ILE A 386 -17.93 -5.77 -28.29
C ILE A 386 -17.42 -5.95 -29.74
N ILE A 387 -16.33 -5.29 -30.09
CA ILE A 387 -15.70 -5.48 -31.43
C ILE A 387 -15.29 -6.94 -31.61
N TYR A 388 -14.61 -7.54 -30.62
CA TYR A 388 -14.26 -8.96 -30.66
C TYR A 388 -15.48 -9.86 -30.83
N HIS A 389 -16.57 -9.60 -30.11
CA HIS A 389 -17.80 -10.40 -30.19
C HIS A 389 -18.36 -10.41 -31.63
N PHE A 390 -18.50 -9.24 -32.25
CA PHE A 390 -19.09 -9.16 -33.57
C PHE A 390 -18.16 -9.64 -34.70
N THR A 391 -16.86 -9.53 -34.55
CA THR A 391 -15.88 -9.96 -35.56
C THR A 391 -15.53 -11.45 -35.49
N PHE A 392 -15.33 -11.98 -34.28
CA PHE A 392 -14.83 -13.34 -34.04
C PHE A 392 -15.76 -14.16 -33.15
N GLY A 393 -16.18 -13.61 -32.01
CA GLY A 393 -16.87 -14.35 -30.97
C GLY A 393 -18.20 -14.95 -31.44
N LYS A 394 -18.98 -14.19 -32.18
CA LYS A 394 -20.27 -14.65 -32.74
C LYS A 394 -20.09 -15.84 -33.71
N LYS A 395 -19.01 -15.86 -34.50
CA LYS A 395 -18.66 -16.97 -35.40
C LYS A 395 -18.27 -18.25 -34.67
N GLN A 396 -17.86 -18.12 -33.38
CA GLN A 396 -17.52 -19.23 -32.47
C GLN A 396 -18.68 -19.61 -31.56
N ASN A 397 -19.92 -19.27 -31.94
CA ASN A 397 -21.11 -19.44 -31.08
C ASN A 397 -21.02 -18.71 -29.76
N GLY A 398 -20.37 -17.57 -29.72
CA GLY A 398 -20.28 -16.68 -28.54
C GLY A 398 -21.63 -16.10 -28.19
N GLY A 399 -22.03 -16.27 -26.91
CA GLY A 399 -23.28 -15.78 -26.36
C GLY A 399 -23.25 -15.76 -24.82
N LEU A 400 -24.38 -15.47 -24.19
CA LEU A 400 -24.44 -15.29 -22.75
C LEU A 400 -23.91 -16.51 -21.96
N LYS A 401 -24.13 -17.72 -22.44
CA LYS A 401 -23.65 -18.96 -21.82
C LYS A 401 -22.13 -19.11 -21.99
N SER A 402 -21.62 -18.98 -23.23
CA SER A 402 -20.19 -19.14 -23.53
C SER A 402 -19.32 -18.07 -22.88
N TYR A 403 -19.85 -16.86 -22.66
CA TYR A 403 -19.16 -15.79 -21.94
C TYR A 403 -19.30 -15.87 -20.42
N GLY A 404 -20.08 -16.85 -19.87
CA GLY A 404 -20.29 -17.03 -18.45
C GLY A 404 -21.25 -16.00 -17.81
N ILE A 405 -22.08 -15.35 -18.60
CA ILE A 405 -23.08 -14.39 -18.11
C ILE A 405 -24.35 -15.14 -17.66
N ALA A 406 -24.78 -16.17 -18.42
CA ALA A 406 -25.92 -17.00 -18.03
C ALA A 406 -25.63 -17.76 -16.73
N THR A 407 -26.66 -17.92 -15.90
CA THR A 407 -26.59 -18.54 -14.57
C THR A 407 -27.37 -19.84 -14.47
N VAL A 408 -27.67 -20.45 -15.63
CA VAL A 408 -28.38 -21.74 -15.76
C VAL A 408 -27.66 -22.63 -16.76
N ASP A 409 -27.77 -23.95 -16.57
CA ASP A 409 -27.13 -24.91 -17.48
C ASP A 409 -27.83 -24.94 -18.85
N ASN A 410 -29.14 -24.80 -18.87
CA ASN A 410 -29.92 -24.76 -20.10
C ASN A 410 -30.54 -23.38 -20.29
N GLY A 411 -30.14 -22.69 -21.37
CA GLY A 411 -30.65 -21.38 -21.72
C GLY A 411 -29.68 -20.20 -21.44
N SER A 412 -30.21 -18.98 -21.60
CA SER A 412 -29.43 -17.75 -21.58
C SER A 412 -29.92 -16.73 -20.53
N ARG A 413 -30.55 -17.21 -19.47
CA ARG A 413 -31.12 -16.34 -18.43
C ARG A 413 -30.20 -16.17 -17.22
N ILE A 414 -30.36 -15.04 -16.54
CA ILE A 414 -29.74 -14.73 -15.25
C ILE A 414 -30.81 -14.97 -14.19
N THR A 415 -30.48 -15.69 -13.11
CA THR A 415 -31.39 -16.00 -12.01
C THR A 415 -30.97 -15.33 -10.72
N ALA A 416 -31.92 -14.71 -10.03
CA ALA A 416 -31.67 -14.06 -8.73
C ALA A 416 -31.09 -15.04 -7.70
N GLY A 417 -31.58 -16.28 -7.67
CA GLY A 417 -31.08 -17.29 -6.74
C GLY A 417 -29.61 -17.67 -6.94
N TYR A 418 -29.10 -17.61 -8.18
CA TYR A 418 -27.66 -17.77 -8.45
C TYR A 418 -26.87 -16.56 -7.95
N ILE A 419 -27.32 -15.35 -8.25
CA ILE A 419 -26.64 -14.10 -7.84
C ILE A 419 -26.59 -14.00 -6.30
N ILE A 420 -27.69 -14.25 -5.60
CA ILE A 420 -27.71 -14.24 -4.13
C ILE A 420 -26.71 -15.25 -3.56
N ARG A 421 -26.65 -16.46 -4.14
CA ARG A 421 -25.68 -17.49 -3.71
C ARG A 421 -24.24 -17.07 -3.98
N THR A 422 -23.99 -16.37 -5.09
CA THR A 422 -22.68 -15.81 -5.43
C THR A 422 -22.28 -14.73 -4.44
N ILE A 423 -23.18 -13.82 -4.09
CA ILE A 423 -22.94 -12.79 -3.06
C ILE A 423 -22.60 -13.45 -1.72
N ALA A 424 -23.40 -14.44 -1.28
CA ALA A 424 -23.15 -15.17 -0.04
C ALA A 424 -21.79 -15.90 -0.07
N PHE A 425 -21.44 -16.52 -1.20
CA PHE A 425 -20.15 -17.19 -1.38
C PHE A 425 -18.95 -16.21 -1.23
N CYS A 426 -19.01 -15.08 -1.94
CA CYS A 426 -17.98 -14.06 -1.85
C CYS A 426 -17.90 -13.43 -0.44
N ALA A 427 -19.07 -13.19 0.18
CA ALA A 427 -19.15 -12.67 1.54
C ALA A 427 -18.49 -13.61 2.57
N VAL A 428 -18.66 -14.91 2.46
CA VAL A 428 -17.98 -15.88 3.35
C VAL A 428 -16.47 -15.81 3.19
N ILE A 429 -15.95 -15.74 1.96
CA ILE A 429 -14.51 -15.65 1.71
C ILE A 429 -13.94 -14.35 2.29
N LEU A 430 -14.57 -13.21 1.98
CA LEU A 430 -14.14 -11.90 2.42
C LEU A 430 -14.23 -11.74 3.94
N ALA A 431 -15.33 -12.17 4.56
CA ALA A 431 -15.50 -12.11 6.01
C ALA A 431 -14.47 -12.98 6.75
N SER A 432 -14.15 -14.18 6.20
CA SER A 432 -13.14 -15.06 6.79
C SER A 432 -11.74 -14.45 6.68
N ALA A 433 -11.39 -13.86 5.52
CA ALA A 433 -10.13 -13.14 5.34
C ALA A 433 -10.05 -11.90 6.26
N TYR A 434 -11.14 -11.16 6.38
CA TYR A 434 -11.22 -10.01 7.29
C TYR A 434 -11.06 -10.41 8.76
N ALA A 435 -11.65 -11.53 9.18
CA ALA A 435 -11.47 -12.06 10.53
C ALA A 435 -9.99 -12.39 10.83
N LEU A 436 -9.28 -13.00 9.86
CA LEU A 436 -7.83 -13.24 9.99
C LEU A 436 -7.04 -11.93 10.04
N LEU A 437 -7.39 -10.94 9.24
CA LEU A 437 -6.79 -9.62 9.28
C LEU A 437 -6.99 -8.95 10.66
N LEU A 438 -8.16 -9.07 11.27
CA LEU A 438 -8.41 -8.58 12.63
C LEU A 438 -7.48 -9.26 13.65
N LEU A 439 -7.29 -10.58 13.54
CA LEU A 439 -6.37 -11.32 14.41
C LEU A 439 -4.92 -10.83 14.25
N ILE A 440 -4.46 -10.65 13.01
CA ILE A 440 -3.13 -10.11 12.73
C ILE A 440 -2.98 -8.71 13.34
N PHE A 441 -3.94 -7.82 13.09
CA PHE A 441 -3.89 -6.43 13.53
C PHE A 441 -3.89 -6.29 15.05
N TYR A 442 -4.79 -6.97 15.75
CA TYR A 442 -4.94 -6.82 17.20
C TYR A 442 -3.94 -7.65 18.00
N TYR A 443 -3.62 -8.87 17.58
CA TYR A 443 -2.70 -9.75 18.31
C TYR A 443 -1.27 -9.69 17.77
N GLY A 444 -1.10 -9.60 16.44
CA GLY A 444 0.20 -9.38 15.82
C GLY A 444 0.70 -7.94 15.93
N LYS A 445 -0.15 -7.01 16.39
CA LYS A 445 0.17 -5.57 16.56
C LYS A 445 0.68 -4.90 15.29
N THR A 446 0.32 -5.40 14.12
CA THR A 446 0.76 -4.90 12.82
C THR A 446 -0.37 -4.96 11.80
N ASP A 447 -0.34 -4.11 10.79
CA ASP A 447 -1.12 -4.27 9.56
C ASP A 447 -0.36 -5.14 8.53
N LEU A 448 -0.97 -5.40 7.39
CA LEU A 448 -0.32 -6.11 6.29
C LEU A 448 0.17 -5.09 5.25
N HIS A 449 1.48 -4.99 5.09
CA HIS A 449 2.14 -4.15 4.09
C HIS A 449 3.46 -4.79 3.65
N LEU A 450 3.99 -4.38 2.50
CA LEU A 450 5.34 -4.78 2.08
C LEU A 450 6.28 -3.58 2.02
N ILE A 451 5.94 -2.55 1.27
CA ILE A 451 6.75 -1.33 1.09
C ILE A 451 5.92 -0.12 1.53
N VAL A 452 4.87 0.16 0.78
CA VAL A 452 3.92 1.25 1.02
C VAL A 452 2.50 0.70 0.99
N LEU A 453 1.54 1.47 1.44
CA LEU A 453 0.11 1.15 1.43
C LEU A 453 -0.26 -0.08 2.27
N SER A 454 -1.01 0.16 3.32
CA SER A 454 -1.34 -0.82 4.35
C SER A 454 -2.72 -1.43 4.16
N ILE A 455 -2.83 -2.74 4.27
CA ILE A 455 -4.09 -3.46 4.39
C ILE A 455 -4.39 -3.64 5.87
N ARG A 456 -5.43 -2.95 6.38
CA ARG A 456 -5.78 -2.91 7.79
C ARG A 456 -7.30 -2.91 8.00
N PRO A 457 -7.80 -3.18 9.21
CA PRO A 457 -9.23 -3.08 9.51
C PRO A 457 -9.78 -1.68 9.23
N LEU A 458 -11.01 -1.61 8.73
CA LEU A 458 -11.68 -0.35 8.43
C LEU A 458 -12.25 0.27 9.70
N ASN A 459 -12.02 1.58 9.90
CA ASN A 459 -12.75 2.38 10.88
C ASN A 459 -14.13 2.80 10.35
N GLY A 460 -14.94 3.48 11.17
CA GLY A 460 -16.31 3.85 10.81
C GLY A 460 -16.43 4.70 9.52
N ALA A 461 -15.55 5.69 9.34
CA ALA A 461 -15.54 6.54 8.16
C ALA A 461 -15.17 5.74 6.89
N ARG A 462 -14.16 4.86 6.98
CA ARG A 462 -13.75 3.98 5.89
C ARG A 462 -14.82 2.94 5.57
N PHE A 463 -15.47 2.39 6.59
CA PHE A 463 -16.57 1.43 6.41
C PHE A 463 -17.74 2.05 5.63
N SER A 464 -18.04 3.33 5.88
CA SER A 464 -19.14 4.05 5.20
C SER A 464 -18.83 4.38 3.74
N THR A 465 -17.56 4.52 3.35
CA THR A 465 -17.18 4.84 1.96
C THR A 465 -16.88 3.57 1.13
N TYR A 466 -16.50 2.46 1.74
CA TYR A 466 -16.17 1.21 1.06
C TYR A 466 -17.21 0.72 0.05
N PRO A 467 -18.53 0.71 0.36
CA PRO A 467 -19.54 0.24 -0.59
C PRO A 467 -19.55 1.03 -1.91
N TRP A 468 -19.22 2.31 -1.86
CA TRP A 468 -19.22 3.17 -3.04
C TRP A 468 -18.04 2.88 -3.96
N TYR A 469 -16.85 2.68 -3.42
CA TYR A 469 -15.69 2.22 -4.21
C TYR A 469 -15.92 0.81 -4.76
N PHE A 470 -16.54 -0.08 -3.99
CA PHE A 470 -16.90 -1.41 -4.47
C PHE A 470 -17.85 -1.34 -5.68
N ILE A 471 -18.94 -0.56 -5.58
CA ILE A 471 -19.90 -0.38 -6.68
C ILE A 471 -19.21 0.24 -7.90
N ALA A 472 -18.38 1.25 -7.70
CA ALA A 472 -17.65 1.92 -8.78
C ALA A 472 -16.68 0.99 -9.53
N LEU A 473 -16.12 -0.02 -8.86
CA LEU A 473 -15.18 -0.98 -9.47
C LEU A 473 -15.85 -2.20 -10.13
N ILE A 474 -17.14 -2.43 -9.89
CA ILE A 474 -17.89 -3.52 -10.54
C ILE A 474 -17.77 -3.47 -12.08
N PRO A 475 -17.96 -2.32 -12.77
CA PRO A 475 -17.82 -2.25 -14.22
C PRO A 475 -16.45 -2.70 -14.75
N TYR A 476 -15.39 -2.37 -14.03
CA TYR A 476 -14.03 -2.78 -14.41
C TYR A 476 -13.85 -4.30 -14.37
N PHE A 477 -14.21 -4.93 -13.25
CA PHE A 477 -14.07 -6.38 -13.11
C PHE A 477 -15.08 -7.14 -13.98
N PHE A 478 -16.24 -6.57 -14.27
CA PHE A 478 -17.17 -7.12 -15.24
C PHE A 478 -16.54 -7.14 -16.65
N ALA A 479 -16.00 -6.02 -17.09
CA ALA A 479 -15.33 -5.91 -18.40
C ALA A 479 -14.14 -6.87 -18.50
N LEU A 480 -13.31 -6.92 -17.45
CA LEU A 480 -12.14 -7.79 -17.39
C LEU A 480 -12.51 -9.28 -17.43
N MET A 481 -13.52 -9.70 -16.67
CA MET A 481 -14.00 -11.08 -16.69
C MET A 481 -14.60 -11.45 -18.04
N LEU A 482 -15.30 -10.54 -18.72
CA LEU A 482 -15.78 -10.75 -20.09
C LEU A 482 -14.62 -10.87 -21.08
N ALA A 483 -13.70 -9.93 -21.08
CA ALA A 483 -12.57 -9.90 -22.00
C ALA A 483 -11.65 -11.12 -21.83
N SER A 484 -11.53 -11.66 -20.61
CA SER A 484 -10.76 -12.89 -20.35
C SER A 484 -11.26 -14.11 -21.16
N ASN A 485 -12.47 -14.08 -21.75
CA ASN A 485 -12.96 -15.13 -22.64
C ASN A 485 -12.22 -15.18 -24.00
N GLY A 486 -11.66 -14.07 -24.44
CA GLY A 486 -10.85 -14.04 -25.67
C GLY A 486 -9.50 -14.79 -25.54
N LEU A 487 -9.06 -15.03 -24.30
CA LEU A 487 -7.83 -15.77 -23.97
C LEU A 487 -8.16 -17.24 -23.68
N ASN A 488 -8.12 -18.10 -24.68
CA ASN A 488 -8.38 -19.52 -24.51
C ASN A 488 -7.08 -20.30 -24.27
N PHE A 489 -6.96 -20.91 -23.09
CA PHE A 489 -5.79 -21.73 -22.68
C PHE A 489 -6.04 -23.23 -22.81
N THR A 490 -7.21 -23.64 -23.28
CA THR A 490 -7.59 -25.04 -23.39
C THR A 490 -7.04 -25.60 -24.71
N THR A 491 -6.24 -26.66 -24.67
CA THR A 491 -5.87 -27.50 -25.81
C THR A 491 -6.58 -28.85 -25.72
N GLU A 492 -6.63 -29.62 -26.79
CA GLU A 492 -7.35 -30.89 -26.83
C GLU A 492 -6.84 -31.89 -25.77
N ASP A 493 -5.55 -31.88 -25.47
CA ASP A 493 -4.88 -32.79 -24.51
C ASP A 493 -4.62 -32.14 -23.14
N SER A 494 -5.23 -30.99 -22.81
CA SER A 494 -4.89 -30.27 -21.59
C SER A 494 -5.56 -30.83 -20.33
N ASP A 495 -4.77 -31.09 -19.29
CA ASP A 495 -5.27 -31.32 -17.94
C ASP A 495 -6.04 -30.11 -17.44
N GLU A 496 -7.26 -30.32 -16.91
CA GLU A 496 -8.14 -29.24 -16.43
C GLU A 496 -7.46 -28.38 -15.37
N GLY A 497 -6.73 -29.01 -14.45
CA GLY A 497 -6.04 -28.28 -13.37
C GLY A 497 -4.92 -27.40 -13.90
N LYS A 498 -4.12 -27.90 -14.83
CA LYS A 498 -3.04 -27.12 -15.47
C LYS A 498 -3.59 -25.96 -16.29
N THR A 499 -4.70 -26.18 -17.01
CA THR A 499 -5.39 -25.14 -17.80
C THR A 499 -5.92 -24.03 -16.92
N ILE A 500 -6.49 -24.33 -15.75
CA ILE A 500 -6.96 -23.33 -14.80
C ILE A 500 -5.81 -22.46 -14.32
N TRP A 501 -4.70 -23.07 -13.88
CA TRP A 501 -3.55 -22.30 -13.38
C TRP A 501 -2.85 -21.50 -14.48
N LYS A 502 -2.74 -22.03 -15.69
CA LYS A 502 -2.28 -21.23 -16.85
C LYS A 502 -3.19 -20.01 -17.07
N SER A 503 -4.51 -20.21 -17.02
CA SER A 503 -5.46 -19.10 -17.16
C SER A 503 -5.33 -18.08 -16.03
N VAL A 504 -5.11 -18.51 -14.79
CA VAL A 504 -4.91 -17.63 -13.63
C VAL A 504 -3.63 -16.80 -13.84
N VAL A 505 -2.51 -17.45 -14.06
CA VAL A 505 -1.20 -16.76 -14.15
C VAL A 505 -1.15 -15.82 -15.36
N PHE A 506 -1.37 -16.33 -16.56
CA PHE A 506 -1.28 -15.50 -17.77
C PHE A 506 -2.43 -14.50 -17.87
N GLY A 507 -3.64 -14.88 -17.45
CA GLY A 507 -4.79 -13.98 -17.51
C GLY A 507 -4.70 -12.82 -16.51
N SER A 508 -4.12 -13.03 -15.34
CA SER A 508 -3.85 -11.93 -14.38
C SER A 508 -2.70 -11.04 -14.87
N LEU A 509 -1.66 -11.62 -15.46
CA LEU A 509 -0.52 -10.85 -15.98
C LEU A 509 -0.89 -10.00 -17.19
N VAL A 510 -1.70 -10.51 -18.12
CA VAL A 510 -2.12 -9.73 -19.31
C VAL A 510 -2.73 -8.37 -18.93
N GLY A 511 -3.49 -8.30 -17.84
CA GLY A 511 -4.09 -7.05 -17.38
C GLY A 511 -3.10 -6.04 -16.78
N VAL A 512 -1.91 -6.46 -16.36
CA VAL A 512 -0.98 -5.62 -15.58
C VAL A 512 0.43 -5.55 -16.14
N VAL A 513 0.84 -6.46 -17.05
CA VAL A 513 2.23 -6.47 -17.57
C VAL A 513 2.58 -5.17 -18.30
N GLY A 514 1.61 -4.52 -18.94
CA GLY A 514 1.81 -3.19 -19.53
C GLY A 514 2.12 -2.12 -18.49
N LEU A 515 1.48 -2.17 -17.33
CA LEU A 515 1.77 -1.26 -16.22
C LEU A 515 3.13 -1.58 -15.58
N ILE A 516 3.50 -2.86 -15.51
CA ILE A 516 4.84 -3.26 -15.04
C ILE A 516 5.92 -2.69 -15.97
N ILE A 517 5.72 -2.79 -17.30
CA ILE A 517 6.64 -2.21 -18.27
C ILE A 517 6.68 -0.68 -18.15
N LEU A 518 5.52 -0.04 -18.01
CA LEU A 518 5.42 1.42 -17.82
C LEU A 518 6.20 1.86 -16.57
N TYR A 519 6.00 1.15 -15.45
CA TYR A 519 6.72 1.41 -14.20
C TYR A 519 8.23 1.16 -14.33
N ALA A 520 8.63 0.05 -14.96
CA ALA A 520 10.04 -0.25 -15.20
C ALA A 520 10.72 0.82 -16.07
N VAL A 521 10.06 1.29 -17.13
CA VAL A 521 10.56 2.39 -17.96
C VAL A 521 10.69 3.68 -17.15
N PHE A 522 9.69 4.00 -16.32
CA PHE A 522 9.74 5.15 -15.43
C PHE A 522 10.96 5.06 -14.48
N GLN A 523 11.18 3.94 -13.79
CA GLN A 523 12.29 3.72 -12.89
C GLN A 523 13.66 3.77 -13.59
N ILE A 524 13.76 3.18 -14.78
CA ILE A 524 15.00 3.20 -15.58
C ILE A 524 15.33 4.65 -15.98
N LEU A 525 14.34 5.40 -16.47
CA LEU A 525 14.57 6.78 -16.88
C LEU A 525 14.95 7.68 -15.70
N LEU A 526 14.31 7.53 -14.54
CA LEU A 526 14.72 8.24 -13.30
C LEU A 526 16.21 8.00 -12.98
N ARG A 527 16.65 6.75 -13.01
CA ARG A 527 18.01 6.38 -12.62
C ARG A 527 19.08 6.81 -13.64
N PHE A 528 18.75 6.90 -14.91
CA PHE A 528 19.73 7.21 -15.97
C PHE A 528 19.68 8.64 -16.48
N THR A 529 18.57 9.34 -16.34
CA THR A 529 18.43 10.70 -16.91
C THR A 529 18.20 11.77 -15.84
N ALA A 530 17.93 11.37 -14.61
CA ALA A 530 17.50 12.26 -13.52
C ALA A 530 16.30 13.16 -13.89
N ILE A 531 15.57 12.79 -14.93
CA ILE A 531 14.35 13.48 -15.40
C ILE A 531 13.21 12.49 -15.32
N GLY A 532 12.17 12.82 -14.57
CA GLY A 532 10.95 12.05 -14.57
C GLY A 532 10.28 12.14 -15.94
N PRO A 533 10.17 11.03 -16.71
CA PRO A 533 9.74 11.07 -18.11
C PRO A 533 8.28 11.48 -18.29
N PHE A 534 7.51 11.56 -17.22
CA PHE A 534 6.08 11.84 -17.23
C PHE A 534 5.69 13.07 -16.42
N TYR A 535 6.64 13.98 -16.19
CA TYR A 535 6.38 15.27 -15.55
C TYR A 535 5.61 16.19 -16.48
N THR A 536 4.32 16.00 -16.49
CA THR A 536 3.41 16.99 -17.10
C THR A 536 2.44 17.44 -16.02
N GLY A 537 2.85 18.27 -15.11
CA GLY A 537 2.04 18.86 -14.02
C GLY A 537 0.86 18.00 -13.55
N ASN A 538 0.38 18.07 -12.35
CA ASN A 538 -0.75 17.31 -11.83
C ASN A 538 -0.47 15.92 -11.26
N PHE A 539 0.48 15.78 -10.33
CA PHE A 539 0.65 14.53 -9.55
C PHE A 539 0.84 13.23 -10.34
N ALA A 540 1.10 13.29 -11.66
CA ALA A 540 1.28 12.08 -12.48
C ALA A 540 2.42 11.19 -11.96
N HIS A 541 3.51 11.79 -11.47
CA HIS A 541 4.60 11.08 -10.82
C HIS A 541 4.12 10.31 -9.58
N PHE A 542 3.26 10.89 -8.76
CA PHE A 542 2.77 10.26 -7.53
C PHE A 542 1.97 8.98 -7.81
N TYR A 543 1.16 8.95 -8.87
CA TYR A 543 0.50 7.72 -9.31
C TYR A 543 1.51 6.68 -9.79
N MET A 544 2.59 7.10 -10.45
CA MET A 544 3.65 6.17 -10.87
C MET A 544 4.41 5.61 -9.66
N THR A 545 4.72 6.44 -8.68
CA THR A 545 5.39 6.06 -7.44
C THR A 545 4.63 4.98 -6.68
N LEU A 546 3.30 5.11 -6.56
CA LEU A 546 2.47 4.14 -5.86
C LEU A 546 2.09 2.89 -6.70
N LEU A 547 2.41 2.89 -8.01
CA LEU A 547 2.01 1.80 -8.90
C LEU A 547 2.61 0.44 -8.49
N GLU A 548 3.79 0.44 -7.87
CA GLU A 548 4.42 -0.79 -7.36
C GLU A 548 3.60 -1.51 -6.29
N ALA A 549 2.86 -0.78 -5.46
CA ALA A 549 1.96 -1.36 -4.46
C ALA A 549 0.62 -1.78 -5.08
N VAL A 550 0.15 -1.04 -6.08
CA VAL A 550 -1.15 -1.27 -6.74
C VAL A 550 -1.12 -2.49 -7.68
N ILE A 551 -0.02 -2.71 -8.41
CA ILE A 551 0.11 -3.82 -9.36
C ILE A 551 -0.09 -5.20 -8.71
N PRO A 552 0.59 -5.56 -7.59
CA PRO A 552 0.40 -6.84 -6.93
C PRO A 552 -1.06 -7.10 -6.52
N GLU A 553 -1.76 -6.09 -6.04
CA GLU A 553 -3.16 -6.19 -5.63
C GLU A 553 -4.08 -6.49 -6.82
N PHE A 554 -3.84 -5.85 -7.96
CA PHE A 554 -4.58 -6.16 -9.20
C PHE A 554 -4.28 -7.58 -9.70
N VAL A 555 -3.04 -8.07 -9.59
CA VAL A 555 -2.68 -9.45 -9.94
C VAL A 555 -3.45 -10.44 -9.07
N VAL A 556 -3.49 -10.23 -7.76
CA VAL A 556 -4.20 -11.11 -6.81
C VAL A 556 -5.71 -11.08 -7.06
N ALA A 557 -6.31 -9.89 -7.15
CA ALA A 557 -7.75 -9.73 -7.36
C ALA A 557 -8.21 -10.34 -8.70
N THR A 558 -7.46 -10.08 -9.78
CA THR A 558 -7.73 -10.62 -11.11
C THR A 558 -7.50 -12.13 -11.15
N GLY A 559 -6.43 -12.61 -10.54
CA GLY A 559 -6.09 -14.03 -10.48
C GLY A 559 -7.16 -14.84 -9.75
N LEU A 560 -7.60 -14.39 -8.59
CA LEU A 560 -8.69 -15.02 -7.84
C LEU A 560 -10.00 -14.95 -8.65
N GLY A 561 -10.28 -13.81 -9.30
CA GLY A 561 -11.45 -13.65 -10.17
C GLY A 561 -11.47 -14.64 -11.32
N ILE A 562 -10.36 -14.81 -12.04
CA ILE A 562 -10.23 -15.79 -13.14
C ILE A 562 -10.33 -17.23 -12.60
N TYR A 563 -9.71 -17.51 -11.46
CA TYR A 563 -9.83 -18.81 -10.81
C TYR A 563 -11.29 -19.18 -10.56
N LEU A 564 -12.05 -18.28 -9.94
CA LEU A 564 -13.46 -18.48 -9.64
C LEU A 564 -14.30 -18.62 -10.91
N LYS A 565 -14.05 -17.77 -11.91
CA LYS A 565 -14.70 -17.90 -13.21
C LYS A 565 -14.48 -19.28 -13.85
N LYS A 566 -13.24 -19.80 -13.82
CA LYS A 566 -12.92 -21.13 -14.36
C LYS A 566 -13.52 -22.27 -13.54
N LYS A 567 -13.67 -22.09 -12.22
CA LYS A 567 -14.31 -23.09 -11.35
C LYS A 567 -15.82 -23.12 -11.43
N THR A 568 -16.45 -22.00 -11.70
CA THR A 568 -17.91 -21.87 -11.73
C THR A 568 -18.50 -21.79 -13.15
N ASN A 569 -17.66 -21.57 -14.15
CA ASN A 569 -18.04 -21.26 -15.55
C ASN A 569 -18.93 -20.02 -15.68
N THR A 570 -18.87 -19.10 -14.68
CA THR A 570 -19.55 -17.79 -14.72
C THR A 570 -18.62 -16.66 -14.29
N ILE A 571 -18.92 -15.45 -14.78
CA ILE A 571 -18.13 -14.25 -14.48
C ILE A 571 -18.44 -13.66 -13.11
N TRP A 572 -19.60 -13.94 -12.53
CA TRP A 572 -20.17 -13.26 -11.37
C TRP A 572 -19.31 -13.34 -10.11
N PRO A 573 -18.79 -14.52 -9.69
CA PRO A 573 -17.96 -14.59 -8.49
C PRO A 573 -16.64 -13.83 -8.68
N GLY A 574 -16.03 -13.92 -9.88
CA GLY A 574 -14.79 -13.21 -10.21
C GLY A 574 -14.96 -11.69 -10.23
N MET A 575 -16.08 -11.22 -10.77
CA MET A 575 -16.44 -9.81 -10.77
C MET A 575 -16.59 -9.26 -9.34
N ILE A 576 -17.39 -9.93 -8.51
CA ILE A 576 -17.67 -9.46 -7.14
C ILE A 576 -16.40 -9.47 -6.29
N ILE A 577 -15.65 -10.59 -6.28
CA ILE A 577 -14.47 -10.71 -5.43
C ILE A 577 -13.37 -9.73 -5.83
N GLY A 578 -13.15 -9.56 -7.14
CA GLY A 578 -12.13 -8.63 -7.65
C GLY A 578 -12.44 -7.18 -7.29
N ALA A 579 -13.68 -6.73 -7.55
CA ALA A 579 -14.12 -5.40 -7.18
C ALA A 579 -14.04 -5.15 -5.67
N ALA A 580 -14.42 -6.15 -4.85
CA ALA A 580 -14.38 -6.05 -3.39
C ALA A 580 -12.95 -5.94 -2.85
N LEU A 581 -12.00 -6.73 -3.37
CA LEU A 581 -10.60 -6.71 -2.94
C LEU A 581 -9.93 -5.38 -3.28
N ILE A 582 -10.07 -4.89 -4.52
CA ILE A 582 -9.46 -3.61 -4.89
C ILE A 582 -10.13 -2.44 -4.16
N ALA A 583 -11.45 -2.45 -4.01
CA ALA A 583 -12.12 -1.44 -3.18
C ALA A 583 -11.61 -1.45 -1.73
N TYR A 584 -11.44 -2.65 -1.15
CA TYR A 584 -10.90 -2.80 0.20
C TYR A 584 -9.48 -2.24 0.31
N PHE A 585 -8.61 -2.61 -0.63
CA PHE A 585 -7.24 -2.11 -0.70
C PHE A 585 -7.21 -0.57 -0.78
N LEU A 586 -7.93 0.03 -1.73
CA LEU A 586 -7.97 1.49 -1.86
C LEU A 586 -8.47 2.17 -0.58
N VAL A 587 -9.51 1.62 0.06
CA VAL A 587 -10.13 2.24 1.24
C VAL A 587 -9.31 2.03 2.51
N SER A 588 -8.66 0.88 2.68
CA SER A 588 -7.86 0.60 3.87
C SER A 588 -6.52 1.35 3.88
N SER A 589 -5.91 1.53 2.70
CA SER A 589 -4.54 2.03 2.56
C SER A 589 -4.44 3.55 2.53
N ASN A 590 -5.39 4.23 1.85
CA ASN A 590 -5.25 5.64 1.54
C ASN A 590 -5.86 6.56 2.60
N CYS A 591 -5.44 7.83 2.61
CA CYS A 591 -5.93 8.81 3.55
C CYS A 591 -7.38 9.23 3.26
N LEU A 592 -8.15 9.45 4.33
CA LEU A 592 -9.39 10.19 4.26
C LEU A 592 -9.09 11.65 3.91
N ALA A 593 -9.80 12.18 2.94
CA ALA A 593 -9.72 13.59 2.59
C ALA A 593 -10.81 14.38 3.29
N MET A 594 -10.61 15.70 3.30
CA MET A 594 -11.64 16.64 3.68
C MET A 594 -12.88 16.54 2.80
N ILE A 595 -14.03 16.56 3.44
CA ILE A 595 -15.27 16.94 2.79
C ILE A 595 -15.39 18.44 3.03
N ILE A 596 -15.11 19.23 1.99
CA ILE A 596 -15.48 20.64 2.00
C ILE A 596 -17.00 20.61 1.89
N SER A 597 -17.69 20.86 3.01
CA SER A 597 -19.13 21.15 2.97
C SER A 597 -19.29 22.43 2.17
N GLY A 598 -19.75 22.28 0.92
CA GLY A 598 -20.13 23.40 0.06
C GLY A 598 -21.30 24.19 0.62
#